data_c41cb1c33f9a423fccb23e5b8c176721
#
_entry.id   c41cb1c33f9a423fccb23e5b8c176721
#
_cell.length_a   1.000
_cell.length_b   1.000
_cell.length_c   1.000
_cell.angle_alpha   90.00
_cell.angle_beta   90.00
_cell.angle_gamma   90.00
#
_symmetry.space_group_name_H-M   'P 1'
#
loop_
_entity.id
_entity.type
_entity.pdbx_description
1 polymer ?
#
loop_
_entity_poly.entity_id
_entity_poly.type
_entity_poly.pdbx_seq_one_letter_code
_entity_poly.pdbx_strand_id
1 'polypeptide(L)'
;MKKITLSIFLAATLSAVSQTNPAISAWLINTSGLTGRHYVSGNPTPIVDAVSANVQTVQYSTNWVYVSTKGIPSYITGPFLDGNPSLATSQNAIFKISLNPVQNTGNPTNTTPSNIGIFINGVALFDYRDGISWKNSTNALAGGPLGGMGDGVWNRDAIPAEKAGFDCAKGHPAMGNYHHHQNPSAFNLDLTVISNICDIYAADGLYLINATQHSPLIGYSYDGFPIYGAYGYANTDGTGGITRMKSSYQLRNISTRTTYSNGTSVTAGPPVSATYPLGYFREDYEYISNAGQDYLDVHNGRVCVTPEYPLGIYCYFTTVDANWNSAYPYVVGPTFYGTKTGSKVTTITETVTVYNPSNELSENTSVEVKVFPNPSNDVLMVQLSDLIKTDVVLKLVDLNGKLIDSKTIFQGSTIAYFDVSTLYSGQYIMQIGEGKQQQTINVTIGD
;
A
#
# COMPACT_ATOMS: atom_id res chain seq x y z
N MET A 1 51.85 27.74 -45.32
CA MET A 1 51.74 26.73 -44.24
C MET A 1 50.30 26.72 -43.69
N LYS A 2 49.48 25.77 -44.10
CA LYS A 2 48.10 25.62 -43.61
C LYS A 2 48.14 24.81 -42.31
N LYS A 3 47.64 25.38 -41.20
CA LYS A 3 47.47 24.65 -39.93
C LYS A 3 46.18 23.82 -40.01
N ILE A 4 46.32 22.50 -39.91
CA ILE A 4 45.23 21.56 -39.80
C ILE A 4 44.92 21.43 -38.29
N THR A 5 43.75 21.89 -37.88
CA THR A 5 43.27 21.70 -36.50
C THR A 5 42.53 20.37 -36.46
N LEU A 6 43.07 19.40 -35.76
CA LEU A 6 42.47 18.08 -35.52
C LEU A 6 41.52 18.18 -34.32
N SER A 7 40.21 18.19 -34.56
CA SER A 7 39.21 18.11 -33.50
C SER A 7 39.01 16.66 -33.12
N ILE A 8 39.46 16.29 -31.92
CA ILE A 8 39.19 14.96 -31.33
C ILE A 8 37.79 15.00 -30.73
N PHE A 9 36.82 14.29 -31.33
CA PHE A 9 35.52 14.02 -30.74
C PHE A 9 35.70 12.91 -29.71
N LEU A 10 35.62 13.25 -28.43
CA LEU A 10 35.54 12.27 -27.33
C LEU A 10 34.11 11.74 -27.30
N ALA A 11 33.86 10.59 -27.88
CA ALA A 11 32.61 9.88 -27.74
C ALA A 11 32.54 9.27 -26.31
N ALA A 12 31.82 9.93 -25.42
CA ALA A 12 31.46 9.35 -24.13
C ALA A 12 30.45 8.23 -24.40
N THR A 13 30.88 6.97 -24.30
CA THR A 13 29.98 5.83 -24.23
C THR A 13 29.30 5.86 -22.87
N LEU A 14 28.06 6.39 -22.81
CA LEU A 14 27.16 6.16 -21.70
C LEU A 14 26.82 4.67 -21.72
N SER A 15 27.41 3.90 -20.81
CA SER A 15 26.94 2.58 -20.49
C SER A 15 25.56 2.76 -19.83
N ALA A 16 24.49 2.55 -20.60
CA ALA A 16 23.16 2.40 -20.01
C ALA A 16 23.19 1.12 -19.18
N VAL A 17 23.30 1.25 -17.88
CA VAL A 17 22.99 0.16 -16.96
C VAL A 17 21.50 -0.10 -17.15
N SER A 18 21.14 -1.24 -17.74
CA SER A 18 19.74 -1.64 -17.86
C SER A 18 19.20 -1.84 -16.44
N GLN A 19 18.41 -0.88 -15.97
CA GLN A 19 17.69 -1.01 -14.71
C GLN A 19 16.80 -2.26 -14.81
N THR A 20 16.90 -3.16 -13.82
CA THR A 20 15.99 -4.33 -13.75
C THR A 20 14.55 -3.81 -13.67
N ASN A 21 13.64 -4.46 -14.42
CA ASN A 21 12.23 -4.08 -14.41
C ASN A 21 11.70 -4.03 -12.96
N PRO A 22 11.16 -2.89 -12.49
CA PRO A 22 10.67 -2.76 -11.11
C PRO A 22 9.65 -3.83 -10.71
N ALA A 23 8.89 -4.37 -11.66
CA ALA A 23 7.98 -5.48 -11.39
C ALA A 23 8.70 -6.80 -11.02
N ILE A 24 10.03 -6.89 -11.21
CA ILE A 24 10.85 -8.01 -10.73
C ILE A 24 11.52 -7.67 -9.40
N SER A 25 12.01 -6.43 -9.24
CA SER A 25 12.93 -6.08 -8.14
C SER A 25 12.26 -5.38 -6.94
N ALA A 26 11.02 -4.89 -7.07
CA ALA A 26 10.37 -4.10 -6.01
C ALA A 26 9.89 -4.91 -4.79
N TRP A 27 9.90 -6.23 -4.86
CA TRP A 27 9.28 -7.10 -3.85
C TRP A 27 10.09 -7.16 -2.56
N LEU A 28 9.40 -7.14 -1.43
CA LEU A 28 9.99 -7.33 -0.10
C LEU A 28 10.24 -8.83 0.13
N ILE A 29 11.35 -9.33 -0.39
CA ILE A 29 11.73 -10.75 -0.26
C ILE A 29 12.27 -10.98 1.14
N ASN A 30 11.67 -11.91 1.86
CA ASN A 30 12.07 -12.28 3.21
C ASN A 30 13.37 -13.11 3.19
N THR A 31 14.49 -12.44 3.41
CA THR A 31 15.84 -13.05 3.48
C THR A 31 16.34 -13.24 4.92
N SER A 32 15.66 -12.63 5.91
CA SER A 32 16.06 -12.65 7.32
C SER A 32 15.29 -13.66 8.18
N GLY A 33 14.32 -14.39 7.57
CA GLY A 33 13.52 -15.36 8.30
C GLY A 33 12.41 -14.74 9.17
N LEU A 34 12.00 -13.51 8.86
CA LEU A 34 10.88 -12.84 9.55
C LEU A 34 9.62 -13.70 9.53
N THR A 35 8.93 -13.74 10.65
CA THR A 35 7.62 -14.36 10.79
C THR A 35 6.54 -13.29 11.02
N GLY A 36 5.30 -13.64 10.74
CA GLY A 36 4.14 -12.81 11.07
C GLY A 36 4.00 -12.60 12.57
N ARG A 37 3.24 -11.59 12.92
CA ARG A 37 2.87 -11.26 14.30
C ARG A 37 1.44 -10.76 14.31
N HIS A 38 0.71 -11.04 15.39
CA HIS A 38 -0.66 -10.52 15.52
C HIS A 38 -0.99 -10.12 16.95
N TYR A 39 -1.93 -9.21 17.09
CA TYR A 39 -2.58 -8.90 18.35
C TYR A 39 -3.84 -9.74 18.56
N VAL A 40 -4.13 -10.07 19.80
CA VAL A 40 -5.44 -10.55 20.26
C VAL A 40 -6.12 -9.48 21.09
N SER A 41 -7.44 -9.39 21.00
CA SER A 41 -8.22 -8.42 21.78
C SER A 41 -7.92 -8.55 23.26
N GLY A 42 -7.63 -7.40 23.90
CA GLY A 42 -7.28 -7.32 25.32
C GLY A 42 -5.79 -7.58 25.64
N ASN A 43 -4.96 -7.90 24.65
CA ASN A 43 -3.52 -8.10 24.84
C ASN A 43 -2.71 -7.18 23.90
N PRO A 44 -2.10 -6.09 24.42
CA PRO A 44 -1.26 -5.20 23.61
C PRO A 44 0.14 -5.78 23.29
N THR A 45 0.46 -6.97 23.78
CA THR A 45 1.72 -7.66 23.43
C THR A 45 1.48 -8.56 22.21
N PRO A 46 2.19 -8.34 21.08
CA PRO A 46 1.98 -9.14 19.90
C PRO A 46 2.44 -10.59 20.08
N ILE A 47 1.70 -11.50 19.47
CA ILE A 47 2.03 -12.93 19.42
C ILE A 47 2.79 -13.19 18.11
N VAL A 48 3.89 -13.92 18.19
CA VAL A 48 4.67 -14.34 17.02
C VAL A 48 4.01 -15.54 16.34
N ASP A 49 3.83 -15.47 15.03
CA ASP A 49 3.31 -16.57 14.22
C ASP A 49 4.44 -17.48 13.74
N ALA A 50 4.15 -18.76 13.52
CA ALA A 50 5.10 -19.70 12.93
C ALA A 50 5.08 -19.69 11.39
N VAL A 51 4.69 -18.56 10.79
CA VAL A 51 4.53 -18.39 9.33
C VAL A 51 5.44 -17.27 8.84
N SER A 52 6.21 -17.55 7.80
CA SER A 52 7.09 -16.54 7.17
C SER A 52 6.28 -15.35 6.66
N ALA A 53 6.74 -14.14 6.98
CA ALA A 53 6.17 -12.90 6.51
C ALA A 53 6.69 -12.51 5.12
N ASN A 54 6.04 -11.56 4.48
CA ASN A 54 6.41 -10.95 3.19
C ASN A 54 6.48 -11.96 2.03
N VAL A 55 7.24 -11.65 0.98
CA VAL A 55 7.45 -12.50 -0.20
C VAL A 55 8.53 -13.53 0.09
N GLN A 56 8.31 -14.78 -0.30
CA GLN A 56 9.30 -15.84 -0.14
C GLN A 56 10.18 -16.00 -1.37
N THR A 57 9.60 -15.91 -2.57
CA THR A 57 10.35 -16.10 -3.81
C THR A 57 9.75 -15.26 -4.93
N VAL A 58 10.60 -14.66 -5.74
CA VAL A 58 10.26 -14.01 -7.00
C VAL A 58 10.91 -14.77 -8.13
N GLN A 59 10.10 -15.18 -9.10
CA GLN A 59 10.56 -15.86 -10.31
C GLN A 59 10.02 -15.11 -11.51
N TYR A 60 10.74 -15.09 -12.61
CA TYR A 60 10.29 -14.37 -13.81
C TYR A 60 10.67 -15.09 -15.11
N SER A 61 9.87 -14.83 -16.12
CA SER A 61 10.12 -15.17 -17.51
C SER A 61 10.25 -13.89 -18.35
N THR A 62 10.22 -14.00 -19.66
CA THR A 62 10.21 -12.84 -20.57
C THR A 62 8.97 -11.95 -20.38
N ASN A 63 7.82 -12.55 -20.03
CA ASN A 63 6.55 -11.84 -20.01
C ASN A 63 5.90 -11.73 -18.63
N TRP A 64 6.37 -12.50 -17.67
CA TRP A 64 5.69 -12.67 -16.39
C TRP A 64 6.62 -12.60 -15.21
N VAL A 65 6.15 -12.02 -14.11
CA VAL A 65 6.71 -12.24 -12.78
C VAL A 65 5.74 -13.09 -11.95
N TYR A 66 6.30 -14.02 -11.19
CA TYR A 66 5.62 -14.92 -10.28
C TYR A 66 6.10 -14.64 -8.86
N VAL A 67 5.17 -14.24 -8.00
CA VAL A 67 5.46 -13.85 -6.63
C VAL A 67 4.85 -14.87 -5.69
N SER A 68 5.71 -15.65 -5.03
CA SER A 68 5.29 -16.65 -4.03
C SER A 68 5.26 -16.02 -2.64
N THR A 69 4.12 -16.12 -1.97
CA THR A 69 3.90 -15.51 -0.66
C THR A 69 3.01 -16.36 0.24
N LYS A 70 3.18 -16.18 1.55
CA LYS A 70 2.24 -16.69 2.55
C LYS A 70 1.04 -15.75 2.76
N GLY A 71 1.10 -14.51 2.23
CA GLY A 71 0.05 -13.51 2.43
C GLY A 71 0.06 -12.89 3.83
N ILE A 72 1.16 -13.01 4.55
CA ILE A 72 1.35 -12.48 5.91
C ILE A 72 2.33 -11.30 5.83
N PRO A 73 1.97 -10.10 6.34
CA PRO A 73 2.89 -8.97 6.37
C PRO A 73 3.92 -9.09 7.51
N SER A 74 4.98 -8.28 7.45
CA SER A 74 5.96 -8.15 8.53
C SER A 74 5.51 -7.23 9.67
N TYR A 75 4.58 -6.29 9.41
CA TYR A 75 3.92 -5.51 10.45
C TYR A 75 2.90 -6.35 11.22
N ILE A 76 2.49 -5.86 12.40
CA ILE A 76 1.60 -6.61 13.29
C ILE A 76 0.15 -6.48 12.79
N THR A 77 -0.54 -7.62 12.62
CA THR A 77 -1.95 -7.68 12.22
C THR A 77 -2.89 -7.76 13.41
N GLY A 78 -4.16 -7.46 13.21
CA GLY A 78 -5.19 -7.54 14.26
C GLY A 78 -5.04 -6.47 15.37
N PRO A 79 -5.86 -6.59 16.45
CA PRO A 79 -6.97 -7.51 16.56
C PRO A 79 -8.12 -7.11 15.63
N PHE A 80 -8.93 -8.09 15.19
CA PHE A 80 -10.12 -7.85 14.36
C PHE A 80 -11.35 -7.83 15.26
N LEU A 81 -11.98 -6.64 15.41
CA LEU A 81 -13.00 -6.39 16.45
C LEU A 81 -14.45 -6.56 15.98
N ASP A 82 -14.67 -7.08 14.78
CA ASP A 82 -16.00 -7.34 14.21
C ASP A 82 -16.63 -8.68 14.67
N GLY A 83 -15.96 -9.39 15.57
CA GLY A 83 -16.35 -10.73 16.00
C GLY A 83 -15.93 -11.85 15.03
N ASN A 84 -15.23 -11.53 13.95
CA ASN A 84 -14.65 -12.53 13.05
C ASN A 84 -13.52 -13.30 13.78
N PRO A 85 -13.65 -14.64 13.98
CA PRO A 85 -12.62 -15.42 14.66
C PRO A 85 -11.39 -15.69 13.80
N SER A 86 -11.40 -15.28 12.52
CA SER A 86 -10.31 -15.57 11.58
C SER A 86 -9.07 -14.75 11.91
N LEU A 87 -7.94 -15.44 12.05
CA LEU A 87 -6.62 -14.83 12.02
C LEU A 87 -6.05 -14.90 10.60
N ALA A 88 -5.05 -14.08 10.32
CA ALA A 88 -4.27 -14.20 9.10
C ALA A 88 -3.56 -15.57 9.09
N THR A 89 -3.73 -16.34 8.03
CA THR A 89 -3.13 -17.68 7.88
C THR A 89 -2.41 -17.81 6.55
N SER A 90 -1.45 -18.73 6.47
CA SER A 90 -0.69 -18.98 5.25
C SER A 90 -1.59 -19.31 4.06
N GLN A 91 -1.49 -18.55 3.00
CA GLN A 91 -2.22 -18.76 1.74
C GLN A 91 -1.45 -19.60 0.73
N ASN A 92 -0.13 -19.79 0.89
CA ASN A 92 0.73 -20.45 -0.09
C ASN A 92 0.43 -20.00 -1.53
N ALA A 93 0.28 -18.71 -1.73
CA ALA A 93 -0.18 -18.15 -2.99
C ALA A 93 0.98 -17.89 -3.95
N ILE A 94 0.73 -18.05 -5.26
CA ILE A 94 1.60 -17.58 -6.33
C ILE A 94 0.81 -16.58 -7.15
N PHE A 95 1.24 -15.32 -7.15
CA PHE A 95 0.66 -14.30 -7.98
C PHE A 95 1.44 -14.17 -9.29
N LYS A 96 0.73 -14.19 -10.41
CA LYS A 96 1.26 -14.00 -11.75
C LYS A 96 0.91 -12.61 -12.23
N ILE A 97 1.92 -11.78 -12.57
CA ILE A 97 1.76 -10.39 -13.02
C ILE A 97 2.49 -10.20 -14.33
N SER A 98 1.91 -9.43 -15.26
CA SER A 98 2.54 -9.13 -16.54
C SER A 98 3.73 -8.18 -16.36
N LEU A 99 4.86 -8.48 -17.01
CA LEU A 99 6.00 -7.57 -17.16
C LEU A 99 5.82 -6.56 -18.29
N ASN A 100 4.83 -6.78 -19.16
CA ASN A 100 4.53 -5.97 -20.33
C ASN A 100 3.04 -5.57 -20.31
N PRO A 101 2.60 -4.74 -19.35
CA PRO A 101 1.22 -4.31 -19.26
C PRO A 101 0.84 -3.46 -20.47
N VAL A 102 -0.38 -3.65 -20.98
CA VAL A 102 -0.90 -2.90 -22.13
C VAL A 102 -2.28 -2.33 -21.83
N GLN A 103 -2.52 -1.12 -22.31
CA GLN A 103 -3.83 -0.48 -22.20
C GLN A 103 -4.92 -1.35 -22.84
N ASN A 104 -6.05 -1.48 -22.17
CA ASN A 104 -7.24 -2.05 -22.75
C ASN A 104 -7.97 -1.00 -23.60
N THR A 105 -7.90 -1.12 -24.92
CA THR A 105 -8.58 -0.22 -25.86
C THR A 105 -9.99 -0.69 -26.24
N GLY A 106 -10.42 -1.83 -25.71
CA GLY A 106 -11.77 -2.37 -25.88
C GLY A 106 -12.71 -1.95 -24.76
N ASN A 107 -13.71 -2.76 -24.48
CA ASN A 107 -14.59 -2.54 -23.35
C ASN A 107 -13.82 -2.64 -22.03
N PRO A 108 -13.95 -1.68 -21.11
CA PRO A 108 -13.28 -1.74 -19.82
C PRO A 108 -13.64 -3.02 -19.05
N THR A 109 -12.63 -3.67 -18.48
CA THR A 109 -12.82 -4.84 -17.63
C THR A 109 -13.10 -4.39 -16.20
N ASN A 110 -14.27 -4.71 -15.67
CA ASN A 110 -14.59 -4.42 -14.27
C ASN A 110 -13.63 -5.15 -13.32
N THR A 111 -13.27 -4.50 -12.22
CA THR A 111 -12.78 -5.23 -11.05
C THR A 111 -13.90 -6.12 -10.49
N THR A 112 -13.56 -7.16 -9.76
CA THR A 112 -14.54 -8.11 -9.22
C THR A 112 -14.20 -8.40 -7.75
N PRO A 113 -15.19 -8.67 -6.88
CA PRO A 113 -14.93 -9.05 -5.50
C PRO A 113 -13.87 -10.17 -5.42
N SER A 114 -12.89 -10.05 -4.56
CA SER A 114 -11.71 -10.90 -4.38
C SER A 114 -10.40 -10.21 -4.83
N ASN A 115 -9.34 -10.99 -5.06
CA ASN A 115 -8.04 -10.43 -5.44
C ASN A 115 -8.08 -9.70 -6.79
N ILE A 116 -7.57 -8.47 -6.82
CA ILE A 116 -7.41 -7.65 -8.03
C ILE A 116 -5.96 -7.20 -8.22
N GLY A 117 -5.08 -7.54 -7.28
CA GLY A 117 -3.66 -7.21 -7.28
C GLY A 117 -2.94 -7.79 -6.07
N ILE A 118 -1.72 -7.35 -5.89
CA ILE A 118 -0.83 -7.75 -4.79
C ILE A 118 0.06 -6.58 -4.39
N PHE A 119 0.23 -6.37 -3.09
CA PHE A 119 1.21 -5.44 -2.54
C PHE A 119 2.62 -6.04 -2.51
N ILE A 120 3.65 -5.19 -2.51
CA ILE A 120 5.05 -5.63 -2.59
C ILE A 120 5.50 -6.50 -1.40
N ASN A 121 4.78 -6.46 -0.28
CA ASN A 121 4.97 -7.36 0.87
C ASN A 121 4.25 -8.70 0.73
N GLY A 122 3.66 -8.98 -0.43
CA GLY A 122 2.96 -10.24 -0.68
C GLY A 122 1.52 -10.31 -0.15
N VAL A 123 1.00 -9.25 0.45
CA VAL A 123 -0.39 -9.16 0.90
C VAL A 123 -1.31 -8.89 -0.29
N ALA A 124 -2.48 -9.51 -0.29
CA ALA A 124 -3.46 -9.36 -1.35
C ALA A 124 -4.12 -7.97 -1.37
N LEU A 125 -4.32 -7.41 -2.56
CA LEU A 125 -5.24 -6.31 -2.80
C LEU A 125 -6.59 -6.89 -3.24
N PHE A 126 -7.65 -6.60 -2.49
CA PHE A 126 -9.02 -6.95 -2.85
C PHE A 126 -9.75 -5.77 -3.49
N ASP A 127 -10.76 -6.11 -4.29
CA ASP A 127 -11.76 -5.14 -4.76
C ASP A 127 -12.44 -4.47 -3.56
N TYR A 128 -12.82 -3.21 -3.70
CA TYR A 128 -13.50 -2.44 -2.65
C TYR A 128 -14.91 -2.92 -2.32
N ARG A 129 -15.48 -3.88 -3.07
CA ARG A 129 -16.75 -4.53 -2.75
C ARG A 129 -16.51 -5.80 -1.96
N ASP A 130 -17.33 -6.04 -0.97
CA ASP A 130 -17.23 -7.21 -0.09
C ASP A 130 -18.04 -8.43 -0.56
N GLY A 131 -18.60 -8.37 -1.77
CA GLY A 131 -19.44 -9.46 -2.31
C GLY A 131 -20.88 -9.46 -1.80
N ILE A 132 -21.29 -8.42 -1.08
CA ILE A 132 -22.66 -8.23 -0.58
C ILE A 132 -23.36 -7.18 -1.43
N SER A 133 -24.64 -7.39 -1.74
CA SER A 133 -25.47 -6.40 -2.41
C SER A 133 -26.90 -6.43 -1.89
N TRP A 134 -27.65 -5.39 -2.19
CA TRP A 134 -29.08 -5.32 -1.86
C TRP A 134 -29.86 -6.38 -2.60
N LYS A 135 -30.83 -6.99 -1.91
CA LYS A 135 -31.78 -7.96 -2.46
C LYS A 135 -33.19 -7.44 -2.30
N ASN A 136 -33.80 -7.06 -3.40
CA ASN A 136 -35.14 -6.44 -3.41
C ASN A 136 -36.22 -7.38 -2.90
N SER A 137 -36.14 -8.68 -3.25
CA SER A 137 -37.18 -9.64 -2.87
C SER A 137 -37.28 -9.86 -1.34
N THR A 138 -36.24 -9.53 -0.60
CA THR A 138 -36.18 -9.66 0.86
C THR A 138 -36.06 -8.33 1.58
N ASN A 139 -35.90 -7.21 0.85
CA ASN A 139 -35.58 -5.90 1.40
C ASN A 139 -34.41 -5.95 2.39
N ALA A 140 -33.35 -6.66 2.05
CA ALA A 140 -32.20 -6.86 2.92
C ALA A 140 -30.91 -7.03 2.11
N LEU A 141 -29.76 -6.89 2.78
CA LEU A 141 -28.45 -7.25 2.23
C LEU A 141 -28.35 -8.80 2.15
N ALA A 142 -27.72 -9.27 1.07
CA ALA A 142 -27.42 -10.69 0.88
C ALA A 142 -26.08 -10.88 0.16
N GLY A 143 -25.44 -12.02 0.38
CA GLY A 143 -24.12 -12.35 -0.13
C GLY A 143 -23.09 -12.52 0.99
N GLY A 144 -21.89 -12.98 0.65
CA GLY A 144 -20.80 -13.14 1.61
C GLY A 144 -21.22 -13.91 2.88
N PRO A 145 -20.82 -13.46 4.06
CA PRO A 145 -21.16 -14.10 5.33
C PRO A 145 -22.66 -14.12 5.65
N LEU A 146 -23.46 -13.27 5.04
CA LEU A 146 -24.91 -13.23 5.22
C LEU A 146 -25.63 -14.35 4.47
N GLY A 147 -24.93 -15.04 3.58
CA GLY A 147 -25.46 -16.11 2.75
C GLY A 147 -26.35 -15.64 1.60
N GLY A 148 -26.63 -16.57 0.69
CA GLY A 148 -27.39 -16.29 -0.53
C GLY A 148 -26.66 -15.36 -1.51
N MET A 149 -27.44 -14.76 -2.42
CA MET A 149 -26.94 -13.77 -3.39
C MET A 149 -27.84 -12.54 -3.35
N GLY A 150 -27.22 -11.37 -3.33
CA GLY A 150 -27.91 -10.11 -3.60
C GLY A 150 -28.22 -9.96 -5.11
N ASP A 151 -28.88 -8.87 -5.48
CA ASP A 151 -29.28 -8.65 -6.87
C ASP A 151 -28.11 -8.09 -7.73
N GLY A 152 -26.98 -7.72 -7.12
CA GLY A 152 -25.79 -7.18 -7.80
C GLY A 152 -25.99 -5.79 -8.39
N VAL A 153 -27.12 -5.14 -8.12
CA VAL A 153 -27.48 -3.78 -8.61
C VAL A 153 -26.90 -2.71 -7.70
N TRP A 154 -27.01 -2.88 -6.39
CA TRP A 154 -26.49 -1.98 -5.36
C TRP A 154 -25.50 -2.77 -4.50
N ASN A 155 -24.21 -2.62 -4.80
CA ASN A 155 -23.14 -3.39 -4.21
C ASN A 155 -22.56 -2.64 -3.01
N ARG A 156 -22.44 -3.34 -1.89
CA ARG A 156 -21.92 -2.76 -0.65
C ARG A 156 -20.43 -2.44 -0.79
N ASP A 157 -20.05 -1.25 -0.32
CA ASP A 157 -18.65 -0.85 -0.19
C ASP A 157 -18.07 -1.45 1.09
N ALA A 158 -16.95 -2.16 0.96
CA ALA A 158 -16.26 -2.83 2.07
C ALA A 158 -15.77 -1.82 3.12
N ILE A 159 -15.28 -0.64 2.70
CA ILE A 159 -14.65 0.29 3.63
C ILE A 159 -15.60 0.77 4.73
N PRO A 160 -16.77 1.35 4.45
CA PRO A 160 -17.70 1.72 5.51
C PRO A 160 -18.32 0.53 6.23
N ALA A 161 -18.49 -0.62 5.54
CA ALA A 161 -19.21 -1.77 6.05
C ALA A 161 -18.37 -2.68 6.96
N GLU A 162 -17.08 -2.83 6.67
CA GLU A 162 -16.16 -3.73 7.36
C GLU A 162 -15.17 -2.99 8.29
N LYS A 163 -15.33 -1.66 8.41
CA LYS A 163 -14.46 -0.78 9.19
C LYS A 163 -14.19 -1.30 10.61
N ALA A 164 -15.19 -1.85 11.27
CA ALA A 164 -15.05 -2.41 12.62
C ALA A 164 -14.12 -3.63 12.68
N GLY A 165 -13.93 -4.32 11.55
CA GLY A 165 -13.07 -5.48 11.41
C GLY A 165 -11.65 -5.17 10.98
N PHE A 166 -11.35 -3.95 10.55
CA PHE A 166 -9.98 -3.59 10.16
C PHE A 166 -9.08 -3.42 11.39
N ASP A 167 -7.87 -3.94 11.28
CA ASP A 167 -6.79 -3.68 12.24
C ASP A 167 -6.17 -2.28 12.02
N CYS A 168 -5.17 -1.93 12.82
CA CYS A 168 -4.55 -0.62 12.74
C CYS A 168 -3.81 -0.38 11.42
N ALA A 169 -3.42 -1.42 10.70
CA ALA A 169 -2.86 -1.33 9.35
C ALA A 169 -3.94 -1.21 8.24
N LYS A 170 -5.22 -1.11 8.59
CA LYS A 170 -6.37 -1.05 7.67
C LYS A 170 -6.57 -2.32 6.85
N GLY A 171 -6.18 -3.46 7.39
CA GLY A 171 -6.39 -4.77 6.80
C GLY A 171 -7.23 -5.69 7.67
N HIS A 172 -7.71 -6.77 7.09
CA HIS A 172 -8.42 -7.83 7.79
C HIS A 172 -8.36 -9.17 7.03
N PRO A 173 -8.66 -10.31 7.66
CA PRO A 173 -8.67 -11.59 6.97
C PRO A 173 -10.07 -11.98 6.49
N ALA A 174 -10.17 -12.50 5.27
CA ALA A 174 -11.31 -13.28 4.81
C ALA A 174 -10.88 -14.75 4.66
N MET A 175 -11.44 -15.67 5.46
CA MET A 175 -11.04 -17.08 5.49
C MET A 175 -9.52 -17.27 5.67
N GLY A 176 -8.90 -16.44 6.50
CA GLY A 176 -7.47 -16.45 6.75
C GLY A 176 -6.62 -15.68 5.72
N ASN A 177 -7.17 -15.25 4.59
CA ASN A 177 -6.46 -14.44 3.61
C ASN A 177 -6.48 -12.97 4.06
N TYR A 178 -5.39 -12.53 4.69
CA TYR A 178 -5.23 -11.13 5.09
C TYR A 178 -5.08 -10.25 3.84
N HIS A 179 -5.82 -9.15 3.78
CA HIS A 179 -5.87 -8.29 2.62
C HIS A 179 -6.26 -6.85 2.98
N HIS A 180 -6.07 -5.94 2.02
CA HIS A 180 -6.55 -4.57 2.09
C HIS A 180 -7.51 -4.28 0.92
N HIS A 181 -8.53 -3.46 1.17
CA HIS A 181 -9.40 -2.85 0.17
C HIS A 181 -9.01 -1.40 -0.15
N GLN A 182 -8.08 -0.84 0.62
CA GLN A 182 -7.77 0.58 0.68
C GLN A 182 -6.28 0.81 0.87
N ASN A 183 -5.91 2.07 1.06
CA ASN A 183 -4.56 2.51 1.40
C ASN A 183 -3.98 1.71 2.59
N PRO A 184 -2.91 0.92 2.41
CA PRO A 184 -2.35 0.05 3.45
C PRO A 184 -1.40 0.81 4.40
N SER A 185 -1.90 1.85 5.03
CA SER A 185 -1.20 2.64 6.06
C SER A 185 -1.97 2.59 7.37
N ALA A 186 -1.31 2.84 8.50
CA ALA A 186 -1.96 2.80 9.80
C ALA A 186 -3.03 3.89 9.97
N PHE A 187 -4.10 3.59 10.70
CA PHE A 187 -5.15 4.56 11.01
C PHE A 187 -4.66 5.77 11.82
N ASN A 188 -3.63 5.60 12.65
CA ASN A 188 -3.07 6.70 13.42
C ASN A 188 -2.35 7.77 12.56
N LEU A 189 -2.17 7.52 11.27
CA LEU A 189 -1.69 8.52 10.30
C LEU A 189 -2.83 9.40 9.75
N ASP A 190 -4.08 8.97 9.86
CA ASP A 190 -5.24 9.72 9.40
C ASP A 190 -5.40 10.97 10.30
N LEU A 191 -5.51 12.15 9.71
CA LEU A 191 -5.68 13.40 10.47
C LEU A 191 -7.04 13.47 11.20
N THR A 192 -8.04 12.76 10.67
CA THR A 192 -9.30 12.49 11.35
C THR A 192 -9.33 11.03 11.72
N VAL A 193 -9.00 10.72 12.97
CA VAL A 193 -8.97 9.33 13.44
C VAL A 193 -10.37 8.73 13.39
N ILE A 194 -10.53 7.71 12.57
CA ILE A 194 -11.81 7.00 12.38
C ILE A 194 -11.90 5.71 13.20
N SER A 195 -10.81 5.35 13.87
CA SER A 195 -10.73 4.19 14.76
C SER A 195 -9.71 4.47 15.86
N ASN A 196 -10.11 4.30 17.12
CA ASN A 196 -9.24 4.43 18.28
C ASN A 196 -8.56 3.10 18.68
N ILE A 197 -8.66 2.07 17.87
CA ILE A 197 -7.99 0.78 18.12
C ILE A 197 -6.47 0.96 18.18
N CYS A 198 -5.93 1.91 17.43
CA CYS A 198 -4.50 2.19 17.36
C CYS A 198 -3.94 2.92 18.57
N ASP A 199 -4.78 3.38 19.48
CA ASP A 199 -4.35 3.89 20.79
C ASP A 199 -3.84 2.75 21.69
N ILE A 200 -4.24 1.51 21.39
CA ILE A 200 -3.88 0.30 22.15
C ILE A 200 -2.98 -0.63 21.34
N TYR A 201 -3.27 -0.79 20.05
CA TYR A 201 -2.63 -1.75 19.15
C TYR A 201 -1.96 -1.02 17.98
N ALA A 202 -0.68 -0.71 18.12
CA ALA A 202 0.04 0.05 17.11
C ALA A 202 0.45 -0.82 15.91
N ALA A 203 0.22 -0.31 14.70
CA ALA A 203 0.81 -0.83 13.47
C ALA A 203 1.02 0.32 12.49
N ASP A 204 2.10 0.27 11.72
CA ASP A 204 2.46 1.30 10.74
C ASP A 204 1.96 0.99 9.31
N GLY A 205 1.48 -0.23 9.05
CA GLY A 205 1.07 -0.67 7.73
C GLY A 205 2.24 -0.84 6.76
N LEU A 206 1.95 -0.85 5.45
CA LEU A 206 2.96 -1.08 4.42
C LEU A 206 3.85 0.15 4.19
N TYR A 207 3.30 1.35 4.28
CA TYR A 207 4.06 2.59 4.12
C TYR A 207 3.49 3.72 4.97
N LEU A 208 4.33 4.71 5.24
CA LEU A 208 3.93 5.94 5.92
C LEU A 208 3.55 6.99 4.87
N ILE A 209 2.42 7.67 5.07
CA ILE A 209 2.03 8.82 4.23
C ILE A 209 3.01 9.97 4.49
N ASN A 210 3.64 10.45 3.44
CA ASN A 210 4.54 11.61 3.50
C ASN A 210 4.17 12.60 2.38
N ALA A 211 3.69 13.77 2.77
CA ALA A 211 3.23 14.81 1.85
C ALA A 211 4.37 15.52 1.09
N THR A 212 5.63 15.29 1.46
CA THR A 212 6.80 15.98 0.90
C THR A 212 7.61 15.12 -0.06
N GLN A 213 7.26 13.84 -0.22
CA GLN A 213 7.94 12.89 -1.08
C GLN A 213 6.95 12.17 -1.99
N HIS A 214 7.41 11.74 -3.17
CA HIS A 214 6.65 10.80 -3.98
C HIS A 214 6.44 9.52 -3.16
N SER A 215 5.19 9.08 -3.06
CA SER A 215 4.89 7.84 -2.35
C SER A 215 5.61 6.66 -3.01
N PRO A 216 6.02 5.64 -2.24
CA PRO A 216 6.68 4.47 -2.79
C PRO A 216 5.78 3.66 -3.71
N LEU A 217 6.39 2.87 -4.57
CA LEU A 217 5.75 1.76 -5.27
C LEU A 217 5.32 0.71 -4.23
N ILE A 218 4.02 0.47 -4.10
CA ILE A 218 3.47 -0.40 -3.05
C ILE A 218 2.84 -1.69 -3.57
N GLY A 219 2.66 -1.85 -4.88
CA GLY A 219 2.06 -3.05 -5.43
C GLY A 219 1.89 -3.05 -6.94
N TYR A 220 1.24 -4.11 -7.42
CA TYR A 220 0.86 -4.27 -8.82
C TYR A 220 -0.56 -4.79 -8.93
N SER A 221 -1.31 -4.21 -9.86
CA SER A 221 -2.65 -4.66 -10.22
C SER A 221 -2.60 -5.88 -11.17
N TYR A 222 -3.71 -6.60 -11.29
CA TYR A 222 -3.80 -7.77 -12.18
C TYR A 222 -3.74 -7.45 -13.68
N ASP A 223 -3.77 -6.19 -14.06
CA ASP A 223 -3.46 -5.77 -15.43
C ASP A 223 -1.96 -5.45 -15.63
N GLY A 224 -1.15 -5.61 -14.56
CA GLY A 224 0.31 -5.48 -14.57
C GLY A 224 0.81 -4.06 -14.29
N PHE A 225 -0.06 -3.06 -14.17
CA PHE A 225 0.35 -1.70 -13.87
C PHE A 225 0.69 -1.49 -12.38
N PRO A 226 1.70 -0.63 -12.10
CA PRO A 226 2.15 -0.36 -10.73
C PRO A 226 1.12 0.44 -9.94
N ILE A 227 1.14 0.24 -8.63
CA ILE A 227 0.33 0.94 -7.64
C ILE A 227 1.24 1.71 -6.70
N TYR A 228 0.98 3.00 -6.54
CA TYR A 228 1.70 3.90 -5.65
C TYR A 228 0.83 4.31 -4.46
N GLY A 229 1.47 4.81 -3.41
CA GLY A 229 0.77 5.49 -2.32
C GLY A 229 0.12 6.80 -2.77
N ALA A 230 -0.35 7.61 -1.82
CA ALA A 230 -1.29 8.70 -2.08
C ALA A 230 -0.67 9.99 -2.66
N TYR A 231 0.66 10.12 -2.70
CA TYR A 231 1.34 11.33 -3.16
C TYR A 231 2.23 11.03 -4.37
N GLY A 232 2.20 11.91 -5.36
CA GLY A 232 3.00 11.81 -6.58
C GLY A 232 3.48 13.17 -7.05
N TYR A 233 4.22 13.23 -8.14
CA TYR A 233 4.59 14.48 -8.76
C TYR A 233 3.34 15.26 -9.20
N ALA A 234 3.32 16.58 -9.04
CA ALA A 234 2.17 17.40 -9.41
C ALA A 234 1.85 17.29 -10.91
N ASN A 235 2.88 17.32 -11.74
CA ASN A 235 2.76 17.18 -13.19
C ASN A 235 3.08 15.73 -13.63
N THR A 236 2.50 15.32 -14.73
CA THR A 236 2.70 13.97 -15.28
C THR A 236 4.12 13.72 -15.83
N ASP A 237 4.88 14.75 -16.08
CA ASP A 237 6.27 14.71 -16.56
C ASP A 237 7.32 14.61 -15.43
N GLY A 238 6.88 14.49 -14.17
CA GLY A 238 7.78 14.41 -13.02
C GLY A 238 8.17 15.76 -12.41
N THR A 239 7.61 16.87 -12.91
CA THR A 239 7.87 18.23 -12.40
C THR A 239 6.77 18.73 -11.46
N GLY A 240 6.93 19.97 -10.96
CA GLY A 240 5.89 20.66 -10.17
C GLY A 240 5.85 20.33 -8.69
N GLY A 241 6.84 19.58 -8.18
CA GLY A 241 6.89 19.16 -6.77
C GLY A 241 5.94 17.99 -6.45
N ILE A 242 5.66 17.77 -5.17
CA ILE A 242 4.83 16.66 -4.69
C ILE A 242 3.45 17.16 -4.32
N THR A 243 2.43 16.39 -4.70
CA THR A 243 1.04 16.68 -4.34
C THR A 243 0.26 15.40 -4.07
N ARG A 244 -0.85 15.53 -3.34
CA ARG A 244 -1.78 14.44 -3.10
C ARG A 244 -2.54 14.12 -4.40
N MET A 245 -2.53 12.86 -4.80
CA MET A 245 -3.37 12.38 -5.90
C MET A 245 -4.82 12.33 -5.46
N LYS A 246 -5.72 12.87 -6.29
CA LYS A 246 -7.13 13.08 -5.96
C LYS A 246 -8.01 12.16 -6.81
N SER A 247 -8.93 11.49 -6.16
CA SER A 247 -10.01 10.81 -6.86
C SER A 247 -10.88 11.81 -7.64
N SER A 248 -11.30 11.42 -8.83
CA SER A 248 -12.33 12.14 -9.59
C SER A 248 -13.74 11.60 -9.33
N TYR A 249 -13.88 10.71 -8.35
CA TYR A 249 -15.16 10.24 -7.88
C TYR A 249 -15.70 11.11 -6.74
N GLN A 250 -16.98 11.34 -6.75
CA GLN A 250 -17.72 12.04 -5.69
C GLN A 250 -19.04 11.34 -5.38
N LEU A 251 -19.58 11.61 -4.21
CA LEU A 251 -20.93 11.15 -3.87
C LEU A 251 -21.97 11.84 -4.76
N ARG A 252 -22.90 11.07 -5.26
CA ARG A 252 -24.07 11.56 -6.00
C ARG A 252 -25.00 12.35 -5.09
N ASN A 253 -25.66 13.35 -5.63
CA ASN A 253 -26.70 14.09 -4.92
C ASN A 253 -28.07 13.41 -5.15
N ILE A 254 -28.32 12.31 -4.45
CA ILE A 254 -29.55 11.52 -4.56
C ILE A 254 -30.14 11.22 -3.18
N SER A 255 -31.47 11.12 -3.10
CA SER A 255 -32.19 10.65 -1.92
C SER A 255 -32.79 9.25 -2.10
N THR A 256 -32.89 8.80 -3.37
CA THR A 256 -33.39 7.47 -3.76
C THR A 256 -32.43 6.80 -4.72
N ARG A 257 -32.34 5.49 -4.64
CA ARG A 257 -31.45 4.66 -5.47
C ARG A 257 -32.28 3.96 -6.54
N THR A 258 -32.51 4.63 -7.66
CA THR A 258 -33.36 4.15 -8.78
C THR A 258 -32.67 4.22 -10.13
N THR A 259 -31.50 4.88 -10.19
CA THR A 259 -30.71 5.05 -11.42
C THR A 259 -29.22 4.91 -11.12
N TYR A 260 -28.43 4.46 -12.09
CA TYR A 260 -26.98 4.61 -12.06
C TYR A 260 -26.54 6.06 -12.39
N SER A 261 -25.29 6.37 -12.21
CA SER A 261 -24.72 7.71 -12.48
C SER A 261 -24.82 8.12 -13.95
N ASN A 262 -24.90 7.17 -14.88
CA ASN A 262 -25.10 7.40 -16.31
C ASN A 262 -26.59 7.62 -16.68
N GLY A 263 -27.49 7.70 -15.70
CA GLY A 263 -28.92 7.89 -15.91
C GLY A 263 -29.72 6.61 -16.22
N THR A 264 -29.07 5.46 -16.33
CA THR A 264 -29.78 4.20 -16.58
C THR A 264 -30.68 3.84 -15.41
N SER A 265 -31.97 3.64 -15.65
CA SER A 265 -32.94 3.18 -14.66
C SER A 265 -32.65 1.72 -14.27
N VAL A 266 -32.66 1.46 -12.98
CA VAL A 266 -32.36 0.12 -12.40
C VAL A 266 -33.36 -0.20 -11.29
N THR A 267 -33.41 -1.46 -10.90
CA THR A 267 -34.20 -1.89 -9.75
C THR A 267 -33.81 -1.07 -8.51
N ALA A 268 -34.81 -0.56 -7.82
CA ALA A 268 -34.60 0.33 -6.67
C ALA A 268 -33.78 -0.35 -5.57
N GLY A 269 -32.83 0.39 -5.04
CA GLY A 269 -32.11 0.04 -3.79
C GLY A 269 -32.83 0.60 -2.56
N PRO A 270 -32.28 0.40 -1.37
CA PRO A 270 -32.80 1.00 -0.16
C PRO A 270 -32.71 2.54 -0.24
N PRO A 271 -33.67 3.28 0.33
CA PRO A 271 -33.59 4.73 0.35
C PRO A 271 -32.37 5.20 1.14
N VAL A 272 -31.86 6.39 0.80
CA VAL A 272 -30.81 7.02 1.59
C VAL A 272 -31.34 7.31 2.99
N SER A 273 -30.64 6.83 4.01
CA SER A 273 -31.07 6.88 5.40
C SER A 273 -29.88 6.79 6.35
N ALA A 274 -30.10 6.87 7.65
CA ALA A 274 -29.05 6.64 8.63
C ALA A 274 -28.49 5.20 8.59
N THR A 275 -29.30 4.21 8.18
CA THR A 275 -28.87 2.82 8.02
C THR A 275 -28.08 2.61 6.72
N TYR A 276 -28.48 3.27 5.66
CA TYR A 276 -27.86 3.20 4.34
C TYR A 276 -27.53 4.62 3.84
N PRO A 277 -26.55 5.30 4.45
CA PRO A 277 -26.13 6.63 4.05
C PRO A 277 -25.55 6.63 2.64
N LEU A 278 -25.41 7.79 2.00
CA LEU A 278 -24.63 7.91 0.77
C LEU A 278 -23.18 7.46 1.02
N GLY A 279 -22.63 6.71 0.07
CA GLY A 279 -21.33 6.06 0.18
C GLY A 279 -21.38 4.65 0.74
N TYR A 280 -22.56 4.15 1.15
CA TYR A 280 -22.72 2.78 1.61
C TYR A 280 -22.66 1.76 0.45
N PHE A 281 -23.10 2.18 -0.74
CA PHE A 281 -23.02 1.37 -1.96
C PHE A 281 -22.09 2.05 -2.97
N ARG A 282 -21.34 1.23 -3.75
CA ARG A 282 -20.46 1.76 -4.79
C ARG A 282 -21.20 2.64 -5.81
N GLU A 283 -22.45 2.32 -6.09
CA GLU A 283 -23.31 3.03 -7.04
C GLU A 283 -23.80 4.38 -6.52
N ASP A 284 -23.50 4.72 -5.27
CA ASP A 284 -23.68 6.05 -4.69
C ASP A 284 -22.63 7.06 -5.20
N TYR A 285 -21.59 6.59 -5.87
CA TYR A 285 -20.55 7.43 -6.42
C TYR A 285 -20.73 7.64 -7.93
N GLU A 286 -20.27 8.80 -8.39
CA GLU A 286 -20.20 9.16 -9.80
C GLU A 286 -18.81 9.69 -10.14
N TYR A 287 -18.36 9.41 -11.35
CA TYR A 287 -17.12 9.95 -11.90
C TYR A 287 -17.38 11.31 -12.54
N ILE A 288 -16.62 12.32 -12.13
CA ILE A 288 -16.62 13.65 -12.73
C ILE A 288 -15.19 13.96 -13.21
N SER A 289 -15.02 14.03 -14.53
CA SER A 289 -13.73 14.36 -15.11
C SER A 289 -13.22 15.71 -14.63
N ASN A 290 -11.96 15.76 -14.24
CA ASN A 290 -11.31 16.98 -13.77
C ASN A 290 -10.08 17.27 -14.64
N ALA A 291 -9.81 18.56 -14.93
CA ALA A 291 -8.69 18.98 -15.78
C ALA A 291 -7.35 19.08 -15.02
N GLY A 292 -7.34 18.99 -13.68
CA GLY A 292 -6.12 19.03 -12.87
C GLY A 292 -5.29 17.78 -13.08
N GLN A 293 -3.97 17.94 -13.24
CA GLN A 293 -3.07 16.81 -13.44
C GLN A 293 -2.91 15.92 -12.19
N ASP A 294 -3.31 16.41 -11.03
CA ASP A 294 -3.35 15.69 -9.74
C ASP A 294 -4.65 14.91 -9.54
N TYR A 295 -5.62 15.04 -10.47
CA TYR A 295 -6.82 14.22 -10.48
C TYR A 295 -6.64 12.96 -11.33
N LEU A 296 -7.12 11.86 -10.81
CA LEU A 296 -7.02 10.54 -11.42
C LEU A 296 -8.18 10.28 -12.37
N ASP A 297 -7.97 9.43 -13.34
CA ASP A 297 -8.98 9.04 -14.33
C ASP A 297 -10.05 8.08 -13.76
N VAL A 298 -10.92 7.58 -14.63
CA VAL A 298 -12.01 6.67 -14.28
C VAL A 298 -11.53 5.33 -13.68
N HIS A 299 -10.27 4.97 -13.86
CA HIS A 299 -9.66 3.76 -13.33
C HIS A 299 -8.88 4.00 -12.02
N ASN A 300 -8.86 5.23 -11.53
CA ASN A 300 -8.09 5.71 -10.39
C ASN A 300 -6.56 5.73 -10.62
N GLY A 301 -6.16 6.14 -11.81
CA GLY A 301 -4.77 6.26 -12.19
C GLY A 301 -4.51 7.36 -13.20
N ARG A 302 -3.27 7.43 -13.68
CA ARG A 302 -2.83 8.32 -14.74
C ARG A 302 -1.53 7.84 -15.38
N VAL A 303 -1.25 8.24 -16.61
CA VAL A 303 0.08 8.08 -17.21
C VAL A 303 1.00 9.17 -16.64
N CYS A 304 2.09 8.80 -15.99
CA CYS A 304 3.04 9.75 -15.42
C CYS A 304 4.42 9.14 -15.20
N VAL A 305 5.39 10.02 -15.02
CA VAL A 305 6.74 9.70 -14.54
C VAL A 305 6.68 9.39 -13.04
N THR A 306 7.46 8.41 -12.61
CA THR A 306 7.66 8.04 -11.20
C THR A 306 9.14 7.73 -10.94
N PRO A 307 9.60 7.62 -9.70
CA PRO A 307 11.00 7.28 -9.42
C PRO A 307 11.46 5.98 -10.09
N GLU A 308 10.62 4.93 -10.12
CA GLU A 308 10.95 3.64 -10.71
C GLU A 308 10.71 3.60 -12.23
N TYR A 309 9.89 4.48 -12.78
CA TYR A 309 9.56 4.56 -14.20
C TYR A 309 9.82 5.97 -14.75
N PRO A 310 11.09 6.35 -14.95
CA PRO A 310 11.49 7.70 -15.37
C PRO A 310 11.08 8.05 -16.81
N LEU A 311 10.70 7.07 -17.62
CA LEU A 311 10.15 7.29 -18.96
C LEU A 311 8.62 7.39 -18.97
N GLY A 312 7.99 7.26 -17.81
CA GLY A 312 6.55 7.28 -17.65
C GLY A 312 5.89 5.94 -17.94
N ILE A 313 4.86 5.65 -17.17
CA ILE A 313 3.97 4.49 -17.32
C ILE A 313 2.59 4.89 -16.77
N TYR A 314 1.55 4.14 -17.09
CA TYR A 314 0.30 4.29 -16.36
C TYR A 314 0.47 3.75 -14.93
N CYS A 315 0.03 4.54 -13.93
CA CYS A 315 0.15 4.20 -12.52
C CYS A 315 -1.21 4.37 -11.84
N TYR A 316 -1.59 3.39 -11.01
CA TYR A 316 -2.62 3.57 -10.01
C TYR A 316 -2.05 4.26 -8.78
N PHE A 317 -2.89 5.02 -8.08
CA PHE A 317 -2.53 5.63 -6.81
C PHE A 317 -3.58 5.29 -5.75
N THR A 318 -3.13 5.02 -4.53
CA THR A 318 -4.09 5.01 -3.43
C THR A 318 -4.67 6.41 -3.24
N THR A 319 -5.98 6.50 -3.00
CA THR A 319 -6.62 7.80 -2.81
C THR A 319 -7.03 8.00 -1.36
N VAL A 320 -6.67 9.18 -0.85
CA VAL A 320 -7.04 9.67 0.48
C VAL A 320 -7.61 11.08 0.36
N ASP A 321 -8.45 11.49 1.32
CA ASP A 321 -8.93 12.86 1.42
C ASP A 321 -7.86 13.81 2.02
N ALA A 322 -8.24 15.05 2.31
CA ALA A 322 -7.31 16.03 2.90
C ALA A 322 -6.90 15.69 4.33
N ASN A 323 -7.63 14.83 5.00
CA ASN A 323 -7.37 14.32 6.35
C ASN A 323 -6.73 12.92 6.34
N TRP A 324 -6.25 12.46 5.18
CA TRP A 324 -5.62 11.17 4.91
C TRP A 324 -6.54 9.94 5.09
N ASN A 325 -7.83 10.16 5.34
CA ASN A 325 -8.80 9.07 5.32
C ASN A 325 -8.93 8.51 3.91
N SER A 326 -9.11 7.21 3.80
CA SER A 326 -9.26 6.55 2.50
C SER A 326 -10.45 7.08 1.72
N ALA A 327 -10.26 7.42 0.44
CA ALA A 327 -11.24 8.01 -0.46
C ALA A 327 -11.55 7.08 -1.64
N TYR A 328 -12.84 6.88 -1.95
CA TYR A 328 -13.30 6.04 -3.05
C TYR A 328 -12.67 6.46 -4.40
N PRO A 329 -12.22 5.54 -5.25
CA PRO A 329 -12.29 4.07 -5.19
C PRO A 329 -11.05 3.41 -4.53
N TYR A 330 -10.36 4.09 -3.68
CA TYR A 330 -9.31 3.65 -2.77
C TYR A 330 -7.99 3.25 -3.40
N VAL A 331 -7.95 2.32 -4.37
CA VAL A 331 -6.73 1.85 -5.04
C VAL A 331 -6.94 1.67 -6.54
N VAL A 332 -7.62 0.61 -6.96
CA VAL A 332 -7.88 0.27 -8.36
C VAL A 332 -9.37 0.16 -8.59
N GLY A 333 -9.85 0.74 -9.63
CA GLY A 333 -11.24 0.52 -10.00
C GLY A 333 -12.01 1.80 -10.34
N PRO A 334 -13.28 1.63 -10.69
CA PRO A 334 -14.08 0.38 -10.76
C PRO A 334 -13.74 -0.55 -11.92
N THR A 335 -12.86 -0.15 -12.82
CA THR A 335 -12.37 -0.94 -13.94
C THR A 335 -10.84 -0.91 -13.99
N PHE A 336 -10.23 -1.94 -14.57
CA PHE A 336 -8.81 -1.91 -14.90
C PHE A 336 -8.57 -0.99 -16.10
N TYR A 337 -7.45 -0.25 -16.07
CA TYR A 337 -6.96 0.50 -17.22
C TYR A 337 -6.43 -0.41 -18.31
N GLY A 338 -5.70 -1.44 -17.90
CA GLY A 338 -5.07 -2.38 -18.80
C GLY A 338 -5.89 -3.64 -19.07
N THR A 339 -5.37 -4.44 -19.96
CA THR A 339 -5.88 -5.79 -20.19
C THR A 339 -5.54 -6.67 -18.98
N LYS A 340 -6.56 -7.12 -18.25
CA LYS A 340 -6.38 -7.99 -17.09
C LYS A 340 -5.86 -9.36 -17.53
N THR A 341 -4.61 -9.66 -17.23
CA THR A 341 -3.94 -10.92 -17.52
C THR A 341 -3.37 -11.61 -16.28
N GLY A 342 -3.19 -10.86 -15.19
CA GLY A 342 -2.71 -11.37 -13.90
C GLY A 342 -3.76 -12.18 -13.15
N SER A 343 -3.29 -13.06 -12.28
CA SER A 343 -4.13 -13.92 -11.44
C SER A 343 -3.31 -14.61 -10.35
N LYS A 344 -3.99 -15.27 -9.40
CA LYS A 344 -3.35 -16.33 -8.60
C LYS A 344 -3.27 -17.60 -9.44
N VAL A 345 -2.14 -18.29 -9.37
CA VAL A 345 -1.92 -19.58 -10.03
C VAL A 345 -1.50 -20.63 -9.00
N THR A 346 -1.73 -21.90 -9.30
CA THR A 346 -1.34 -23.01 -8.41
C THR A 346 0.06 -23.53 -8.74
N THR A 347 0.50 -23.37 -9.98
CA THR A 347 1.81 -23.85 -10.46
C THR A 347 2.34 -22.91 -11.54
N ILE A 348 3.66 -22.87 -11.67
CA ILE A 348 4.36 -22.19 -12.76
C ILE A 348 4.60 -23.22 -13.87
N THR A 349 4.07 -22.96 -15.07
CA THR A 349 4.07 -23.93 -16.18
C THR A 349 5.08 -23.60 -17.29
N GLU A 350 5.90 -22.56 -17.09
CA GLU A 350 6.94 -22.14 -18.02
C GLU A 350 8.33 -22.10 -17.36
N THR A 351 9.38 -22.02 -18.17
CA THR A 351 10.75 -21.85 -17.65
C THR A 351 10.91 -20.46 -17.08
N VAL A 352 11.40 -20.37 -15.86
CA VAL A 352 11.57 -19.12 -15.11
C VAL A 352 12.99 -19.02 -14.53
N THR A 353 13.42 -17.80 -14.34
CA THR A 353 14.64 -17.44 -13.59
C THR A 353 14.23 -17.00 -12.17
N VAL A 354 14.95 -17.46 -11.15
CA VAL A 354 14.76 -16.96 -9.79
C VAL A 354 15.48 -15.61 -9.67
N TYR A 355 14.75 -14.59 -9.24
CA TYR A 355 15.33 -13.30 -8.93
C TYR A 355 16.08 -13.38 -7.58
N ASN A 356 17.33 -12.94 -7.60
CA ASN A 356 18.16 -12.86 -6.40
C ASN A 356 18.60 -11.41 -6.18
N PRO A 357 18.08 -10.72 -5.15
CA PRO A 357 18.44 -9.33 -4.89
C PRO A 357 19.93 -9.10 -4.61
N SER A 358 20.67 -10.13 -4.17
CA SER A 358 22.12 -10.02 -3.95
C SER A 358 22.94 -9.86 -5.23
N ASN A 359 22.36 -10.10 -6.39
CA ASN A 359 23.02 -9.94 -7.69
C ASN A 359 22.89 -8.51 -8.25
N GLU A 360 22.07 -7.67 -7.65
CA GLU A 360 22.03 -6.26 -8.01
C GLU A 360 23.15 -5.51 -7.31
N LEU A 361 23.89 -4.71 -8.08
CA LEU A 361 24.85 -3.76 -7.52
C LEU A 361 24.06 -2.84 -6.58
N SER A 362 24.41 -2.88 -5.29
CA SER A 362 23.83 -2.01 -4.26
C SER A 362 23.99 -0.56 -4.72
N GLU A 363 22.96 0.03 -5.30
CA GLU A 363 22.87 1.48 -5.37
C GLU A 363 22.76 1.96 -3.92
N ASN A 364 23.77 2.72 -3.51
CA ASN A 364 23.87 3.34 -2.21
C ASN A 364 22.83 4.49 -2.13
N THR A 365 21.53 4.16 -2.13
CA THR A 365 20.51 5.11 -1.74
C THR A 365 20.63 5.27 -0.24
N SER A 366 21.21 6.38 0.17
CA SER A 366 21.22 6.78 1.58
C SER A 366 19.75 7.03 1.97
N VAL A 367 19.17 6.08 2.69
CA VAL A 367 17.83 6.25 3.27
C VAL A 367 17.91 7.46 4.21
N GLU A 368 17.16 8.52 3.90
CA GLU A 368 17.07 9.67 4.80
C GLU A 368 16.33 9.23 6.05
N VAL A 369 16.88 9.57 7.22
CA VAL A 369 16.30 9.24 8.52
C VAL A 369 15.86 10.54 9.20
N LYS A 370 14.62 10.58 9.66
CA LYS A 370 14.07 11.66 10.49
C LYS A 370 13.77 11.14 11.88
N VAL A 371 14.11 11.94 12.88
CA VAL A 371 13.82 11.63 14.29
C VAL A 371 13.04 12.83 14.86
N PHE A 372 11.80 12.59 15.26
CA PHE A 372 10.90 13.66 15.71
C PHE A 372 9.80 13.16 16.67
N PRO A 373 9.16 14.05 17.44
CA PRO A 373 9.60 15.42 17.67
C PRO A 373 10.98 15.46 18.33
N ASN A 374 11.76 16.48 18.05
CA ASN A 374 13.05 16.71 18.70
C ASN A 374 13.17 18.22 18.97
N PRO A 375 13.05 18.67 20.22
CA PRO A 375 12.93 17.92 21.47
C PRO A 375 11.66 17.06 21.62
N SER A 376 11.75 16.02 22.49
CA SER A 376 10.64 15.12 22.83
C SER A 376 10.56 14.91 24.34
N ASN A 377 9.36 14.79 24.88
CA ASN A 377 9.12 14.52 26.30
C ASN A 377 8.25 13.27 26.55
N ASP A 378 7.76 12.63 25.50
CA ASP A 378 6.83 11.49 25.62
C ASP A 378 7.22 10.38 24.65
N VAL A 379 6.99 10.56 23.36
CA VAL A 379 7.29 9.57 22.31
C VAL A 379 8.21 10.18 21.26
N LEU A 380 9.31 9.48 20.99
CA LEU A 380 10.23 9.80 19.91
C LEU A 380 10.00 8.83 18.74
N MET A 381 9.79 9.37 17.57
CA MET A 381 9.57 8.61 16.35
C MET A 381 10.81 8.64 15.47
N VAL A 382 11.23 7.50 14.96
CA VAL A 382 12.27 7.36 13.92
C VAL A 382 11.59 6.94 12.63
N GLN A 383 11.70 7.76 11.61
CA GLN A 383 11.11 7.54 10.28
C GLN A 383 12.21 7.42 9.22
N LEU A 384 12.09 6.40 8.38
CA LEU A 384 12.89 6.22 7.18
C LEU A 384 12.15 6.79 5.96
N SER A 385 12.88 7.39 5.03
CA SER A 385 12.29 8.00 3.82
C SER A 385 11.72 6.97 2.84
N ASP A 386 12.12 5.70 2.95
CA ASP A 386 11.72 4.65 2.02
C ASP A 386 11.56 3.31 2.74
N LEU A 387 10.86 2.38 2.08
CA LEU A 387 10.71 1.00 2.53
C LEU A 387 12.07 0.28 2.50
N ILE A 388 12.52 -0.19 3.66
CA ILE A 388 13.79 -0.90 3.75
C ILE A 388 13.67 -2.35 3.28
N LYS A 389 14.71 -2.82 2.59
CA LYS A 389 14.82 -4.20 2.10
C LYS A 389 15.48 -5.15 3.11
N THR A 390 16.06 -4.63 4.19
CA THR A 390 16.68 -5.38 5.29
C THR A 390 16.34 -4.72 6.61
N ASP A 391 16.36 -5.49 7.69
CA ASP A 391 16.11 -4.97 9.03
C ASP A 391 17.14 -3.91 9.42
N VAL A 392 16.69 -2.84 10.08
CA VAL A 392 17.54 -1.77 10.61
C VAL A 392 17.41 -1.72 12.12
N VAL A 393 18.52 -1.93 12.82
CA VAL A 393 18.59 -1.81 14.28
C VAL A 393 18.73 -0.33 14.66
N LEU A 394 17.93 0.11 15.61
CA LEU A 394 17.96 1.43 16.21
C LEU A 394 18.39 1.30 17.66
N LYS A 395 19.29 2.17 18.12
CA LYS A 395 19.73 2.20 19.54
C LYS A 395 19.67 3.64 20.03
N LEU A 396 18.91 3.88 21.09
CA LEU A 396 18.97 5.14 21.84
C LEU A 396 20.02 4.98 22.94
N VAL A 397 21.03 5.82 22.92
CA VAL A 397 22.12 5.77 23.91
C VAL A 397 22.30 7.14 24.60
N ASP A 398 22.80 7.16 25.80
CA ASP A 398 23.25 8.39 26.48
C ASP A 398 24.57 8.91 25.90
N LEU A 399 25.03 10.07 26.34
CA LEU A 399 26.29 10.67 25.88
C LEU A 399 27.55 9.85 26.26
N ASN A 400 27.43 8.90 27.19
CA ASN A 400 28.50 7.99 27.56
C ASN A 400 28.48 6.69 26.75
N GLY A 401 27.52 6.56 25.81
CA GLY A 401 27.33 5.37 24.98
C GLY A 401 26.57 4.23 25.67
N LYS A 402 26.00 4.46 26.85
CA LYS A 402 25.17 3.47 27.55
C LYS A 402 23.84 3.31 26.79
N LEU A 403 23.52 2.07 26.43
CA LEU A 403 22.25 1.73 25.82
C LEU A 403 21.07 2.03 26.77
N ILE A 404 20.12 2.81 26.28
CA ILE A 404 18.85 3.15 26.97
C ILE A 404 17.74 2.23 26.47
N ASP A 405 17.52 2.18 25.14
CA ASP A 405 16.53 1.32 24.50
C ASP A 405 16.99 0.91 23.08
N SER A 406 16.45 -0.17 22.59
CA SER A 406 16.73 -0.65 21.21
C SER A 406 15.47 -1.14 20.55
N LYS A 407 15.27 -0.74 19.30
CA LYS A 407 14.16 -1.17 18.42
C LYS A 407 14.72 -1.66 17.10
N THR A 408 13.91 -2.40 16.38
CA THR A 408 14.22 -2.81 15.01
C THR A 408 13.11 -2.32 14.08
N ILE A 409 13.49 -1.57 13.06
CA ILE A 409 12.59 -1.37 11.91
C ILE A 409 12.76 -2.59 11.03
N PHE A 410 11.71 -3.39 10.91
CA PHE A 410 11.74 -4.61 10.10
C PHE A 410 11.58 -4.29 8.62
N GLN A 411 12.08 -5.17 7.77
CA GLN A 411 11.87 -5.10 6.33
C GLN A 411 10.39 -4.82 6.00
N GLY A 412 10.13 -3.83 5.14
CA GLY A 412 8.79 -3.41 4.77
C GLY A 412 8.11 -2.44 5.73
N SER A 413 8.82 -2.02 6.79
CA SER A 413 8.42 -0.92 7.66
C SER A 413 9.28 0.31 7.41
N THR A 414 8.77 1.48 7.84
CA THR A 414 9.48 2.76 7.71
C THR A 414 9.60 3.51 9.03
N ILE A 415 9.09 2.94 10.15
CA ILE A 415 8.93 3.69 11.38
C ILE A 415 9.19 2.82 12.62
N ALA A 416 9.74 3.43 13.68
CA ALA A 416 9.78 2.88 15.03
C ALA A 416 9.53 3.98 16.06
N TYR A 417 9.01 3.57 17.22
CA TYR A 417 8.67 4.46 18.33
C TYR A 417 9.49 4.11 19.57
N PHE A 418 9.98 5.13 20.25
CA PHE A 418 10.63 5.03 21.55
C PHE A 418 9.81 5.80 22.58
N ASP A 419 9.42 5.14 23.66
CA ASP A 419 8.87 5.80 24.83
C ASP A 419 10.02 6.45 25.60
N VAL A 420 10.00 7.78 25.65
CA VAL A 420 11.02 8.58 26.31
C VAL A 420 10.47 9.32 27.54
N SER A 421 9.20 9.08 27.90
CA SER A 421 8.49 9.76 28.99
C SER A 421 9.14 9.59 30.37
N THR A 422 9.90 8.52 30.57
CA THR A 422 10.58 8.22 31.82
C THR A 422 12.05 8.64 31.85
N LEU A 423 12.56 9.19 30.74
CA LEU A 423 13.95 9.60 30.65
C LEU A 423 14.17 10.98 31.26
N TYR A 424 15.35 11.20 31.81
CA TYR A 424 15.75 12.51 32.28
C TYR A 424 15.95 13.46 31.10
N SER A 425 15.56 14.74 31.31
CA SER A 425 15.84 15.80 30.35
C SER A 425 17.33 15.89 30.04
N GLY A 426 17.71 15.95 28.78
CA GLY A 426 19.10 16.00 28.36
C GLY A 426 19.31 15.58 26.92
N GLN A 427 20.58 15.44 26.57
CA GLN A 427 20.99 15.01 25.22
C GLN A 427 21.22 13.50 25.17
N TYR A 428 20.73 12.89 24.11
CA TYR A 428 20.90 11.48 23.77
C TYR A 428 21.34 11.34 22.32
N ILE A 429 21.73 10.16 21.91
CA ILE A 429 22.13 9.86 20.54
C ILE A 429 21.30 8.69 20.05
N MET A 430 20.59 8.90 18.94
CA MET A 430 19.97 7.82 18.16
C MET A 430 20.99 7.27 17.18
N GLN A 431 21.32 6.01 17.32
CA GLN A 431 22.18 5.25 16.41
C GLN A 431 21.28 4.41 15.50
N ILE A 432 21.51 4.48 14.18
CA ILE A 432 20.69 3.83 13.15
C ILE A 432 21.59 2.92 12.32
N GLY A 433 21.27 1.64 12.28
CA GLY A 433 22.08 0.61 11.63
C GLY A 433 23.29 0.19 12.45
N GLU A 434 24.16 -0.63 11.87
CA GLU A 434 25.35 -1.18 12.49
C GLU A 434 26.59 -1.10 11.59
N GLY A 435 27.77 -1.13 12.18
CA GLY A 435 29.04 -1.19 11.47
C GLY A 435 29.39 0.09 10.68
N LYS A 436 29.93 -0.05 9.48
CA LYS A 436 30.44 1.08 8.67
C LYS A 436 29.36 2.02 8.11
N GLN A 437 28.11 1.60 8.11
CA GLN A 437 26.97 2.37 7.60
C GLN A 437 26.11 2.96 8.72
N GLN A 438 26.57 2.91 9.98
CA GLN A 438 25.85 3.49 11.10
C GLN A 438 25.73 5.01 10.95
N GLN A 439 24.50 5.51 11.09
CA GLN A 439 24.21 6.93 11.19
C GLN A 439 23.91 7.29 12.65
N THR A 440 24.13 8.55 13.01
CA THR A 440 23.81 9.06 14.35
C THR A 440 23.07 10.38 14.26
N ILE A 441 22.04 10.54 15.09
CA ILE A 441 21.23 11.76 15.19
C ILE A 441 21.16 12.17 16.65
N ASN A 442 21.46 13.43 16.94
CA ASN A 442 21.32 13.97 18.29
C ASN A 442 19.84 14.16 18.64
N VAL A 443 19.46 13.72 19.81
CA VAL A 443 18.09 13.75 20.33
C VAL A 443 18.09 14.53 21.63
N THR A 444 17.18 15.47 21.76
CA THR A 444 16.94 16.22 23.00
C THR A 444 15.67 15.66 23.67
N ILE A 445 15.79 15.23 24.93
CA ILE A 445 14.65 14.84 25.77
C ILE A 445 14.37 15.97 26.74
N GLY A 446 13.10 16.33 26.87
CA GLY A 446 12.59 17.43 27.67
C GLY A 446 12.09 18.60 26.81
N ASP A 447 11.53 19.61 27.47
CA ASP A 447 10.98 20.81 26.83
C ASP A 447 12.08 21.77 26.35
#